data_743ef8c546802aec47e2eca6593b77bc
#
_entry.id   743ef8c546802aec47e2eca6593b77bc
#
_cell.length_a   1.000
_cell.length_b   1.000
_cell.length_c   1.000
_cell.angle_alpha   90.00
_cell.angle_beta   90.00
_cell.angle_gamma   90.00
#
_symmetry.space_group_name_H-M   'P 1'
#
loop_
_entity.id
_entity.type
_entity.pdbx_description
1 polymer ?
#
loop_
_entity_poly.entity_id
_entity_poly.type
_entity_poly.pdbx_seq_one_letter_code
_entity_poly.pdbx_strand_id
1 'polypeptide(L)'
;MSRTERDFVLVEPMAVPDVTVCDVLDVEEVDEGLYRLTFTSRQRSIHDGTCEHVVCLRTVLTGAALDRIATKLKDARTKQRRGTMATAAAANLN
;
A
#
# COMPACT_ATOMS: atom_id res chain seq x y z
N MET A 1 8.39 -7.73 27.20
CA MET A 1 9.42 -7.82 26.16
C MET A 1 8.80 -7.50 24.81
N SER A 2 9.29 -6.45 24.16
CA SER A 2 8.74 -6.08 22.85
C SER A 2 9.25 -7.05 21.77
N ARG A 3 8.35 -7.47 20.91
CA ARG A 3 8.66 -8.35 19.82
C ARG A 3 9.12 -7.54 18.61
N THR A 4 10.26 -7.88 18.05
CA THR A 4 10.77 -7.23 16.86
C THR A 4 10.42 -8.04 15.61
N GLU A 5 10.56 -7.44 14.43
CA GLU A 5 10.32 -8.14 13.17
C GLU A 5 11.27 -9.34 12.99
N ARG A 6 12.41 -9.32 13.69
CA ARG A 6 13.41 -10.40 13.63
C ARG A 6 13.01 -11.65 14.40
N ASP A 7 11.95 -11.56 15.22
CA ASP A 7 11.44 -12.72 15.95
C ASP A 7 10.74 -13.73 15.03
N PHE A 8 10.53 -13.37 13.78
CA PHE A 8 9.87 -14.19 12.80
C PHE A 8 10.83 -14.74 11.78
N VAL A 9 10.58 -15.97 11.34
CA VAL A 9 11.22 -16.51 10.14
C VAL A 9 10.35 -16.11 8.96
N LEU A 10 10.94 -15.36 8.04
CA LEU A 10 10.23 -14.94 6.84
C LEU A 10 10.36 -16.04 5.78
N VAL A 11 9.22 -16.50 5.29
CA VAL A 11 9.16 -17.57 4.28
C VAL A 11 8.29 -17.09 3.12
N GLU A 12 8.82 -17.20 1.92
CA GLU A 12 8.08 -16.99 0.69
C GLU A 12 8.03 -18.32 -0.06
N PRO A 13 6.97 -19.15 0.15
CA PRO A 13 6.94 -20.52 -0.36
C PRO A 13 6.86 -20.60 -1.89
N MET A 14 6.43 -19.54 -2.52
CA MET A 14 6.42 -19.39 -3.98
C MET A 14 6.61 -17.91 -4.31
N ALA A 15 6.95 -17.60 -5.54
CA ALA A 15 7.04 -16.19 -5.95
C ALA A 15 5.67 -15.53 -5.83
N VAL A 16 5.56 -14.55 -4.94
CA VAL A 16 4.32 -13.80 -4.73
C VAL A 16 4.33 -12.60 -5.66
N PRO A 17 3.36 -12.46 -6.56
CA PRO A 17 3.35 -11.35 -7.52
C PRO A 17 3.05 -10.02 -6.84
N ASP A 18 3.64 -8.97 -7.38
CA ASP A 18 3.23 -7.62 -7.04
C ASP A 18 1.91 -7.30 -7.75
N VAL A 19 1.01 -6.65 -7.04
CA VAL A 19 -0.25 -6.16 -7.62
C VAL A 19 -0.25 -4.65 -7.55
N THR A 20 -0.31 -4.00 -8.70
CA THR A 20 -0.37 -2.55 -8.75
C THR A 20 -1.81 -2.09 -8.56
N VAL A 21 -2.02 -1.24 -7.55
CA VAL A 21 -3.32 -0.65 -7.30
C VAL A 21 -3.21 0.87 -7.41
N CYS A 22 -4.27 1.50 -7.90
CA CYS A 22 -4.30 2.95 -8.08
C CYS A 22 -5.07 3.64 -6.96
N ASP A 23 -6.05 2.97 -6.37
CA ASP A 23 -6.93 3.59 -5.40
C ASP A 23 -7.55 2.56 -4.47
N VAL A 24 -8.02 3.04 -3.33
CA VAL A 24 -8.81 2.26 -2.39
C VAL A 24 -10.26 2.72 -2.56
N LEU A 25 -11.11 1.81 -3.02
CA LEU A 25 -12.52 2.12 -3.24
C LEU A 25 -13.31 2.13 -1.95
N ASP A 26 -13.04 1.16 -1.09
CA ASP A 26 -13.86 0.94 0.11
C ASP A 26 -13.06 0.26 1.20
N VAL A 27 -13.46 0.58 2.45
CA VAL A 27 -12.98 -0.09 3.67
C VAL A 27 -14.21 -0.43 4.48
N GLU A 28 -14.47 -1.71 4.69
CA GLU A 28 -15.64 -2.16 5.45
C GLU A 28 -15.26 -3.16 6.54
N GLU A 29 -15.92 -3.07 7.68
CA GLU A 29 -15.77 -4.06 8.72
C GLU A 29 -16.62 -5.27 8.36
N VAL A 30 -15.98 -6.42 8.15
CA VAL A 30 -16.67 -7.65 7.75
C VAL A 30 -16.93 -8.58 8.92
N ASP A 31 -16.16 -8.43 10.00
CA ASP A 31 -16.35 -9.13 11.27
C ASP A 31 -15.69 -8.28 12.35
N GLU A 32 -15.90 -8.61 13.61
CA GLU A 32 -15.32 -7.87 14.72
C GLU A 32 -13.79 -7.80 14.57
N GLY A 33 -13.27 -6.58 14.40
CA GLY A 33 -11.85 -6.35 14.25
C GLY A 33 -11.24 -6.77 12.93
N LEU A 34 -12.06 -7.18 11.96
CA LEU A 34 -11.60 -7.55 10.60
C LEU A 34 -12.17 -6.58 9.57
N TYR A 35 -11.30 -6.09 8.70
CA TYR A 35 -11.65 -5.09 7.72
C TYR A 35 -11.29 -5.58 6.33
N ARG A 36 -12.20 -5.39 5.38
CA ARG A 36 -11.95 -5.67 3.97
C ARG A 36 -11.62 -4.36 3.27
N LEU A 37 -10.49 -4.35 2.58
CA LEU A 37 -10.10 -3.25 1.70
C LEU A 37 -10.30 -3.69 0.26
N THR A 38 -10.99 -2.86 -0.51
CA THR A 38 -11.21 -3.09 -1.94
C THR A 38 -10.36 -2.09 -2.71
N PHE A 39 -9.47 -2.60 -3.55
CA PHE A 39 -8.55 -1.81 -4.35
C PHE A 39 -8.93 -1.86 -5.81
N THR A 40 -8.69 -0.76 -6.50
CA THR A 40 -8.95 -0.65 -7.92
C THR A 40 -7.70 -0.26 -8.69
N SER A 41 -7.67 -0.64 -9.95
CA SER A 41 -6.74 -0.10 -10.92
C SER A 41 -7.51 0.65 -12.00
N ARG A 42 -6.80 1.55 -12.69
CA ARG A 42 -7.40 2.29 -13.80
C ARG A 42 -7.12 1.59 -15.10
N GLN A 43 -8.15 1.44 -15.91
CA GLN A 43 -8.05 0.90 -17.25
C GLN A 43 -8.82 1.79 -18.20
N ARG A 44 -8.31 1.92 -19.42
CA ARG A 44 -9.03 2.63 -20.47
C ARG A 44 -9.98 1.64 -21.16
N SER A 45 -11.25 2.00 -21.24
CA SER A 45 -12.22 1.18 -21.98
C SER A 45 -11.85 1.15 -23.46
N ILE A 46 -11.85 -0.05 -24.04
CA ILE A 46 -11.58 -0.24 -25.47
C ILE A 46 -12.76 0.20 -26.34
N HIS A 47 -13.93 0.40 -25.74
CA HIS A 47 -15.15 0.73 -26.48
C HIS A 47 -15.31 2.24 -26.69
N ASP A 48 -15.06 3.05 -25.66
CA ASP A 48 -15.33 4.47 -25.72
C ASP A 48 -14.15 5.35 -25.25
N GLY A 49 -13.06 4.74 -24.89
CA GLY A 49 -11.88 5.46 -24.43
C GLY A 49 -12.01 6.08 -23.05
N THR A 50 -13.11 5.87 -22.34
CA THR A 50 -13.27 6.37 -20.98
C THR A 50 -12.40 5.59 -20.00
N CYS A 51 -12.06 6.21 -18.88
CA CYS A 51 -11.29 5.58 -17.85
C CYS A 51 -12.20 4.79 -16.90
N GLU A 52 -11.93 3.52 -16.73
CA GLU A 52 -12.68 2.64 -15.85
C GLU A 52 -11.86 2.32 -14.62
N HIS A 53 -12.53 2.24 -13.47
CA HIS A 53 -11.94 1.72 -12.23
C HIS A 53 -12.34 0.25 -12.10
N VAL A 54 -11.34 -0.61 -12.13
CA VAL A 54 -11.57 -2.06 -12.08
C VAL A 54 -11.07 -2.58 -10.74
N VAL A 55 -11.91 -3.32 -10.03
CA VAL A 55 -11.50 -3.97 -8.78
C VAL A 55 -10.45 -5.03 -9.12
N CYS A 56 -9.24 -4.87 -8.54
CA CYS A 56 -8.12 -5.76 -8.83
C CYS A 56 -7.66 -6.56 -7.62
N LEU A 57 -8.05 -6.14 -6.41
CA LEU A 57 -7.58 -6.80 -5.20
C LEU A 57 -8.55 -6.53 -4.05
N ARG A 58 -8.85 -7.55 -3.28
CA ARG A 58 -9.50 -7.40 -1.98
C ARG A 58 -8.65 -8.07 -0.92
N THR A 59 -8.45 -7.37 0.19
CA THR A 59 -7.70 -7.91 1.33
C THR A 59 -8.56 -7.84 2.57
N VAL A 60 -8.39 -8.80 3.45
CA VAL A 60 -9.00 -8.77 4.78
C VAL A 60 -7.89 -8.65 5.80
N LEU A 61 -7.95 -7.63 6.62
CA LEU A 61 -6.90 -7.29 7.57
C LEU A 61 -7.47 -7.09 8.97
N THR A 62 -6.67 -7.43 9.98
CA THR A 62 -7.00 -7.04 11.35
C THR A 62 -6.82 -5.53 11.51
N GLY A 63 -7.53 -4.94 12.50
CA GLY A 63 -7.35 -3.54 12.83
C GLY A 63 -5.89 -3.21 13.17
N ALA A 64 -5.21 -4.11 13.88
CA ALA A 64 -3.80 -3.93 14.23
C ALA A 64 -2.92 -3.89 12.98
N ALA A 65 -3.19 -4.73 11.98
CA ALA A 65 -2.44 -4.71 10.72
C ALA A 65 -2.67 -3.41 9.97
N LEU A 66 -3.91 -2.91 9.94
CA LEU A 66 -4.22 -1.62 9.31
C LEU A 66 -3.44 -0.47 9.96
N ASP A 67 -3.39 -0.44 11.29
CA ASP A 67 -2.65 0.59 12.02
C ASP A 67 -1.17 0.53 11.70
N ARG A 68 -0.59 -0.66 11.63
CA ARG A 68 0.82 -0.84 11.27
C ARG A 68 1.11 -0.41 9.82
N ILE A 69 0.21 -0.73 8.89
CA ILE A 69 0.34 -0.30 7.50
C ILE A 69 0.34 1.22 7.42
N ALA A 70 -0.61 1.87 8.08
CA ALA A 70 -0.71 3.32 8.08
C ALA A 70 0.57 3.98 8.61
N THR A 71 1.12 3.46 9.71
CA THR A 71 2.37 3.96 10.29
C THR A 71 3.54 3.77 9.35
N LYS A 72 3.70 2.57 8.79
CA LYS A 72 4.82 2.26 7.89
C LYS A 72 4.76 3.08 6.61
N LEU A 73 3.56 3.28 6.06
CA LEU A 73 3.39 4.12 4.87
C LEU A 73 3.72 5.58 5.14
N LYS A 74 3.28 6.11 6.27
CA LYS A 74 3.60 7.47 6.67
C LYS A 74 5.11 7.67 6.80
N ASP A 75 5.79 6.74 7.45
CA ASP A 75 7.23 6.80 7.64
C ASP A 75 7.98 6.71 6.31
N ALA A 76 7.56 5.81 5.43
CA ALA A 76 8.16 5.66 4.11
C ALA A 76 8.02 6.93 3.27
N ARG A 77 6.85 7.56 3.29
CA ARG A 77 6.62 8.80 2.56
C ARG A 77 7.43 9.96 3.13
N THR A 78 7.58 10.01 4.45
CA THR A 78 8.41 11.03 5.11
C THR A 78 9.87 10.89 4.70
N LYS A 79 10.40 9.67 4.70
CA LYS A 79 11.78 9.40 4.25
C LYS A 79 11.99 9.80 2.79
N GLN A 80 11.04 9.48 1.94
CA GLN A 80 11.11 9.81 0.52
C GLN A 80 11.13 11.32 0.31
N ARG A 81 10.28 12.07 1.01
CA ARG A 81 10.23 13.52 0.92
C ARG A 81 11.54 14.15 1.36
N ARG A 82 12.14 13.67 2.44
CA ARG A 82 13.43 14.15 2.93
C ARG A 82 14.52 13.90 1.91
N GLY A 83 14.56 12.70 1.32
CA GLY A 83 15.51 12.35 0.28
C GLY A 83 15.37 13.23 -0.95
N THR A 84 14.15 13.46 -1.41
CA THR A 84 13.87 14.32 -2.54
C THR A 84 14.30 15.77 -2.28
N MET A 85 14.00 16.30 -1.12
CA MET A 85 14.40 17.66 -0.74
C MET A 85 15.92 17.80 -0.66
N ALA A 86 16.60 16.81 -0.09
CA ALA A 86 18.06 16.81 -0.01
C ALA A 86 18.69 16.79 -1.41
N THR A 87 18.16 15.99 -2.31
CA THR A 87 18.63 15.89 -3.69
C THR A 87 18.41 17.21 -4.44
N ALA A 88 17.24 17.83 -4.27
CA ALA A 88 16.95 19.12 -4.90
C ALA A 88 17.86 20.21 -4.35
N ALA A 89 18.11 20.26 -3.06
CA ALA A 89 19.02 21.22 -2.45
C ALA A 89 20.45 21.05 -2.97
N ALA A 90 20.92 19.82 -3.09
CA ALA A 90 22.24 19.53 -3.66
C ALA A 90 22.36 19.98 -5.11
N ALA A 91 21.33 19.76 -5.91
CA ALA A 91 21.30 20.19 -7.30
C ALA A 91 21.36 21.71 -7.43
N ASN A 92 20.73 22.44 -6.51
CA ASN A 92 20.70 23.90 -6.52
C ASN A 92 22.03 24.54 -6.07
N LEU A 93 22.91 23.77 -5.45
CA LEU A 93 24.22 24.28 -5.02
C LEU A 93 25.24 24.35 -6.15
N ASN A 94 24.92 23.78 -7.27
CA ASN A 94 25.76 23.83 -8.45
C ASN A 94 25.30 24.99 -9.36
#